data_0cbcd9dd1085d7be88ef0cbc7989ecd9
#
_entry.id   0cbcd9dd1085d7be88ef0cbc7989ecd9
#
_cell.length_a   1.000
_cell.length_b   1.000
_cell.length_c   1.000
_cell.angle_alpha   90.00
_cell.angle_beta   90.00
_cell.angle_gamma   90.00
#
_symmetry.space_group_name_H-M   'P 1'
#
loop_
_entity.id
_entity.type
_entity.pdbx_description
1 polymer ?
#
loop_
_entity_poly.entity_id
_entity_poly.type
_entity_poly.pdbx_seq_one_letter_code
_entity_poly.pdbx_strand_id
1 'polypeptide(L)'
;MSAKATAPSKPLVIGNPGTYPVTAYAAVADTLVTYAGNAAAYQNVDPQPSSTWVYAKANTAQAMLVHSASTCTEMQAAVKNANRPRLNTGMVYATNLAIGAPWSALPTYWPQLLGTVDALNKQRTLPLC
;
A
#
# COMPACT_ATOMS: atom_id res chain seq x y z
N MET A 1 14.59 -18.68 12.24
CA MET A 1 14.44 -18.87 11.63
C MET A 1 14.87 -19.36 11.28
N SER A 2 14.73 -19.50 10.98
CA SER A 2 15.00 -20.05 10.35
C SER A 2 15.41 -20.00 9.47
N ALA A 3 15.57 -19.70 9.49
CA ALA A 3 15.76 -19.73 8.60
C ALA A 3 16.17 -20.09 7.90
N LYS A 4 16.47 -20.47 8.16
CA LYS A 4 16.51 -20.72 7.26
C LYS A 4 15.70 -20.85 6.77
N ALA A 5 15.56 -19.87 7.61
CA ALA A 5 14.35 -19.90 6.96
C ALA A 5 14.49 -20.60 5.65
N THR A 6 13.62 -21.39 5.43
CA THR A 6 13.64 -22.01 4.15
C THR A 6 13.37 -20.95 3.12
N ALA A 7 14.34 -20.68 2.28
CA ALA A 7 14.12 -19.78 1.17
C ALA A 7 13.00 -20.35 0.30
N PRO A 8 12.10 -19.52 -0.21
CA PRO A 8 11.11 -20.00 -1.15
C PRO A 8 11.81 -20.63 -2.37
N SER A 9 11.18 -21.61 -2.97
CA SER A 9 11.73 -22.29 -4.12
C SER A 9 11.88 -21.35 -5.32
N LYS A 10 11.17 -20.24 -5.35
CA LYS A 10 11.37 -19.18 -6.34
C LYS A 10 11.27 -17.82 -5.67
N PRO A 11 12.01 -16.84 -6.19
CA PRO A 11 12.02 -15.51 -5.60
C PRO A 11 10.69 -14.82 -5.73
N LEU A 12 10.40 -13.93 -4.78
CA LEU A 12 9.28 -13.03 -4.85
C LEU A 12 9.57 -11.94 -5.87
N VAL A 13 8.65 -11.70 -6.78
CA VAL A 13 8.78 -10.66 -7.81
C VAL A 13 7.80 -9.54 -7.49
N ILE A 14 8.33 -8.34 -7.30
CA ILE A 14 7.53 -7.13 -7.05
C ILE A 14 7.76 -6.18 -8.21
N GLY A 15 6.68 -5.83 -8.92
CA GLY A 15 6.73 -4.84 -9.97
C GLY A 15 6.24 -3.48 -9.45
N ASN A 16 6.80 -2.41 -9.97
CA ASN A 16 6.45 -1.05 -9.52
C ASN A 16 6.03 -0.16 -10.68
N PRO A 17 4.85 -0.38 -11.26
CA PRO A 17 4.34 0.52 -12.29
C PRO A 17 3.86 1.87 -11.73
N GLY A 18 3.50 1.94 -10.45
CA GLY A 18 3.00 3.17 -9.82
C GLY A 18 1.57 3.53 -10.21
N THR A 19 0.94 2.75 -11.05
CA THR A 19 -0.43 2.90 -11.51
C THR A 19 -0.97 1.53 -11.88
N TYR A 20 -2.26 1.42 -12.14
CA TYR A 20 -2.83 0.13 -12.58
C TYR A 20 -2.32 -0.21 -13.99
N PRO A 21 -1.52 -1.27 -14.11
CA PRO A 21 -1.05 -1.71 -15.43
C PRO A 21 -2.12 -2.55 -16.13
N VAL A 22 -1.89 -2.90 -17.38
CA VAL A 22 -2.72 -3.87 -18.07
C VAL A 22 -2.61 -5.23 -17.38
N THR A 23 -3.67 -6.02 -17.44
CA THR A 23 -3.79 -7.26 -16.69
C THR A 23 -2.65 -8.26 -16.94
N ALA A 24 -2.02 -8.21 -18.11
CA ALA A 24 -0.94 -9.13 -18.45
C ALA A 24 0.24 -9.03 -17.47
N TYR A 25 0.48 -7.85 -16.87
CA TYR A 25 1.56 -7.70 -15.89
C TYR A 25 1.31 -8.46 -14.60
N ALA A 26 0.06 -8.72 -14.28
CA ALA A 26 -0.29 -9.50 -13.08
C ALA A 26 0.19 -10.94 -13.16
N ALA A 27 0.47 -11.44 -14.36
CA ALA A 27 0.97 -12.79 -14.55
C ALA A 27 2.47 -12.94 -14.30
N VAL A 28 3.21 -11.82 -14.27
CA VAL A 28 4.68 -11.85 -14.17
C VAL A 28 5.21 -11.32 -12.84
N ALA A 29 4.33 -10.91 -11.93
CA ALA A 29 4.73 -10.39 -10.63
C ALA A 29 3.83 -10.98 -9.55
N ASP A 30 4.40 -11.21 -8.37
CA ASP A 30 3.63 -11.67 -7.21
C ASP A 30 2.87 -10.51 -6.57
N THR A 31 3.48 -9.32 -6.59
CA THR A 31 2.89 -8.10 -6.07
C THR A 31 3.20 -6.96 -7.04
N LEU A 32 2.21 -6.13 -7.29
CA LEU A 32 2.37 -4.92 -8.10
C LEU A 32 2.09 -3.70 -7.23
N VAL A 33 2.97 -2.69 -7.32
CA VAL A 33 2.70 -1.38 -6.73
C VAL A 33 1.77 -0.65 -7.69
N THR A 34 0.48 -0.68 -7.39
CA THR A 34 -0.55 -0.15 -8.28
C THR A 34 -0.87 1.32 -8.03
N TYR A 35 -0.25 1.91 -7.02
CA TYR A 35 -0.29 3.35 -6.80
C TYR A 35 1.00 3.80 -6.15
N ALA A 36 1.60 4.86 -6.69
CA ALA A 36 2.70 5.59 -6.06
C ALA A 36 2.47 7.05 -6.36
N GLY A 37 1.99 7.81 -5.38
CA GLY A 37 1.60 9.20 -5.60
C GLY A 37 1.21 9.90 -4.31
N ASN A 38 0.65 11.11 -4.44
CA ASN A 38 0.32 11.92 -3.27
C ASN A 38 -1.00 11.51 -2.62
N ALA A 39 -1.14 11.89 -1.34
CA ALA A 39 -2.30 11.52 -0.53
C ALA A 39 -3.61 12.13 -1.06
N ALA A 40 -3.55 13.33 -1.63
CA ALA A 40 -4.76 13.98 -2.15
C ALA A 40 -5.34 13.20 -3.32
N ALA A 41 -4.51 12.76 -4.26
CA ALA A 41 -4.96 11.96 -5.39
C ALA A 41 -5.35 10.54 -4.97
N TYR A 42 -4.77 10.03 -3.90
CA TYR A 42 -5.07 8.67 -3.43
C TYR A 42 -6.53 8.50 -3.06
N GLN A 43 -7.19 9.55 -2.62
CA GLN A 43 -8.62 9.49 -2.27
C GLN A 43 -9.50 9.10 -3.44
N ASN A 44 -9.03 9.33 -4.67
CA ASN A 44 -9.79 9.08 -5.89
C ASN A 44 -9.34 7.81 -6.62
N VAL A 45 -8.40 7.07 -6.06
CA VAL A 45 -7.93 5.82 -6.67
C VAL A 45 -9.05 4.78 -6.63
N ASP A 46 -9.33 4.20 -7.79
CA ASP A 46 -10.40 3.24 -7.94
C ASP A 46 -10.07 2.31 -9.10
N PRO A 47 -9.97 1.00 -8.86
CA PRO A 47 -9.70 0.06 -9.94
C PRO A 47 -10.87 -0.10 -10.92
N GLN A 48 -12.07 0.35 -10.57
CA GLN A 48 -13.23 0.23 -11.44
C GLN A 48 -13.35 1.45 -12.35
N PRO A 49 -13.87 1.27 -13.57
CA PRO A 49 -14.24 -0.01 -14.19
C PRO A 49 -13.11 -0.67 -14.97
N SER A 50 -11.96 0.03 -15.14
CA SER A 50 -10.94 -0.38 -16.13
C SER A 50 -9.98 -1.45 -15.63
N SER A 51 -9.84 -1.61 -14.33
CA SER A 51 -8.81 -2.47 -13.73
C SER A 51 -9.41 -3.50 -12.78
N THR A 52 -10.58 -4.02 -13.10
CA THR A 52 -11.29 -4.98 -12.26
C THR A 52 -10.55 -6.32 -12.12
N TRP A 53 -9.49 -6.53 -12.89
CA TRP A 53 -8.65 -7.72 -12.73
C TRP A 53 -8.08 -7.86 -11.31
N VAL A 54 -7.96 -6.74 -10.58
CA VAL A 54 -7.44 -6.80 -9.20
C VAL A 54 -8.32 -7.64 -8.29
N TYR A 55 -9.62 -7.75 -8.58
CA TYR A 55 -10.54 -8.54 -7.76
C TYR A 55 -10.43 -10.04 -8.00
N ALA A 56 -9.74 -10.45 -9.05
CA ALA A 56 -9.46 -11.86 -9.31
C ALA A 56 -8.21 -12.34 -8.58
N LYS A 57 -7.51 -11.44 -7.87
CA LYS A 57 -6.29 -11.74 -7.14
C LYS A 57 -6.53 -11.57 -5.64
N ALA A 58 -5.71 -12.24 -4.83
CA ALA A 58 -5.65 -11.95 -3.40
C ALA A 58 -5.16 -10.51 -3.19
N ASN A 59 -5.55 -9.89 -2.07
CA ASN A 59 -5.16 -8.50 -1.81
C ASN A 59 -3.64 -8.31 -1.73
N THR A 60 -2.89 -9.36 -1.37
CA THR A 60 -1.43 -9.32 -1.34
C THR A 60 -0.80 -9.14 -2.71
N ALA A 61 -1.57 -9.21 -3.78
CA ALA A 61 -1.07 -8.92 -5.13
C ALA A 61 -0.91 -7.42 -5.40
N GLN A 62 -1.35 -6.55 -4.49
CA GLN A 62 -1.22 -5.11 -4.63
C GLN A 62 -0.56 -4.48 -3.42
N ALA A 63 0.26 -3.47 -3.68
CA ALA A 63 0.82 -2.58 -2.67
C ALA A 63 0.61 -1.13 -3.13
N MET A 64 0.47 -0.21 -2.17
CA MET A 64 0.25 1.20 -2.48
C MET A 64 1.20 2.06 -1.67
N LEU A 65 1.83 3.02 -2.34
CA LEU A 65 2.79 3.94 -1.75
C LEU A 65 2.22 5.36 -1.84
N VAL A 66 2.06 6.00 -0.69
CA VAL A 66 1.42 7.31 -0.60
C VAL A 66 2.40 8.30 0.02
N HIS A 67 2.73 9.35 -0.71
CA HIS A 67 3.55 10.45 -0.16
C HIS A 67 2.70 11.69 0.08
N SER A 68 3.29 12.70 0.69
CA SER A 68 2.63 13.98 0.95
C SER A 68 1.38 13.87 1.83
N ALA A 69 1.29 12.83 2.64
CA ALA A 69 0.33 12.77 3.75
C ALA A 69 0.94 13.55 4.91
N SER A 70 0.78 14.87 4.89
CA SER A 70 1.58 15.80 5.68
C SER A 70 1.35 15.68 7.18
N THR A 71 0.19 15.19 7.60
CA THR A 71 -0.17 15.05 9.00
C THR A 71 -0.50 13.61 9.33
N CYS A 72 -0.41 13.29 10.61
CA CYS A 72 -0.83 11.97 11.11
C CYS A 72 -2.27 11.66 10.73
N THR A 73 -3.15 12.65 10.80
CA THR A 73 -4.57 12.47 10.41
C THR A 73 -4.71 12.12 8.93
N GLU A 74 -3.95 12.79 8.08
CA GLU A 74 -3.94 12.47 6.64
C GLU A 74 -3.39 11.07 6.37
N MET A 75 -2.37 10.68 7.12
CA MET A 75 -1.84 9.31 7.05
C MET A 75 -2.91 8.29 7.41
N GLN A 76 -3.61 8.52 8.53
CA GLN A 76 -4.66 7.59 8.94
C GLN A 76 -5.78 7.51 7.91
N ALA A 77 -6.12 8.63 7.28
CA ALA A 77 -7.12 8.62 6.21
C ALA A 77 -6.67 7.76 5.03
N ALA A 78 -5.40 7.86 4.65
CA ALA A 78 -4.86 7.05 3.55
C ALA A 78 -4.86 5.55 3.90
N VAL A 79 -4.44 5.19 5.11
CA VAL A 79 -4.41 3.79 5.54
C VAL A 79 -5.82 3.22 5.63
N LYS A 80 -6.77 3.98 6.15
CA LYS A 80 -8.17 3.58 6.19
C LYS A 80 -8.73 3.38 4.79
N ASN A 81 -8.38 4.26 3.85
CA ASN A 81 -8.78 4.12 2.47
C ASN A 81 -8.23 2.83 1.85
N ALA A 82 -6.97 2.52 2.12
CA ALA A 82 -6.35 1.28 1.65
C ALA A 82 -7.06 0.04 2.19
N ASN A 83 -7.65 0.14 3.38
CA ASN A 83 -8.35 -0.98 4.02
C ASN A 83 -9.72 -1.27 3.40
N ARG A 84 -10.21 -0.42 2.50
CA ARG A 84 -11.53 -0.65 1.90
C ARG A 84 -11.47 -1.80 0.89
N PRO A 85 -12.48 -2.69 0.91
CA PRO A 85 -12.53 -3.82 -0.04
C PRO A 85 -12.47 -3.38 -1.50
N ARG A 86 -12.93 -2.17 -1.83
CA ARG A 86 -12.94 -1.67 -3.21
C ARG A 86 -11.55 -1.58 -3.81
N LEU A 87 -10.52 -1.29 -3.01
CA LEU A 87 -9.15 -1.22 -3.50
C LEU A 87 -8.49 -2.60 -3.59
N ASN A 88 -8.91 -3.52 -2.74
CA ASN A 88 -8.35 -4.88 -2.67
C ASN A 88 -6.83 -4.88 -2.59
N THR A 89 -6.25 -3.98 -1.78
CA THR A 89 -4.80 -3.93 -1.58
C THR A 89 -4.45 -4.55 -0.22
N GLY A 90 -3.32 -5.23 -0.18
CA GLY A 90 -2.85 -5.90 1.04
C GLY A 90 -1.72 -5.18 1.73
N MET A 91 -1.14 -4.15 1.10
CA MET A 91 0.00 -3.44 1.65
C MET A 91 -0.13 -1.96 1.35
N VAL A 92 0.18 -1.13 2.36
CA VAL A 92 0.17 0.32 2.20
C VAL A 92 1.33 0.91 3.01
N TYR A 93 1.97 1.91 2.43
CA TYR A 93 2.94 2.74 3.12
C TYR A 93 2.56 4.19 2.87
N ALA A 94 2.57 5.00 3.92
CA ALA A 94 2.27 6.42 3.81
C ALA A 94 3.35 7.23 4.49
N THR A 95 3.72 8.36 3.90
CA THR A 95 4.75 9.24 4.43
C THR A 95 4.34 10.71 4.32
N ASN A 96 4.87 11.52 5.25
CA ASN A 96 4.74 12.97 5.20
C ASN A 96 5.71 13.61 4.23
N LEU A 97 6.73 12.88 3.76
CA LEU A 97 7.69 13.40 2.82
C LEU A 97 7.03 13.66 1.47
N ALA A 98 7.55 14.66 0.76
CA ALA A 98 6.94 15.14 -0.47
C ALA A 98 7.72 14.69 -1.70
N ILE A 99 7.14 14.97 -2.87
CA ILE A 99 7.78 14.71 -4.15
C ILE A 99 9.18 15.29 -4.17
N GLY A 100 10.11 14.60 -4.83
CA GLY A 100 11.52 14.94 -4.86
C GLY A 100 12.35 13.92 -4.11
N ALA A 101 11.97 13.56 -2.88
CA ALA A 101 12.63 12.52 -2.09
C ALA A 101 11.67 11.87 -1.10
N PRO A 102 10.50 11.37 -1.55
CA PRO A 102 9.47 10.91 -0.62
C PRO A 102 9.87 9.64 0.15
N TRP A 103 10.85 8.92 -0.33
CA TRP A 103 11.25 7.64 0.26
C TRP A 103 12.62 7.71 0.93
N SER A 104 13.16 8.91 1.17
CA SER A 104 14.53 9.09 1.65
C SER A 104 14.70 8.87 3.16
N ALA A 105 13.61 8.86 3.93
CA ALA A 105 13.64 8.67 5.38
C ALA A 105 12.30 8.13 5.84
N LEU A 106 12.24 7.62 7.07
CA LEU A 106 10.98 7.23 7.67
C LEU A 106 10.10 8.46 7.94
N PRO A 107 8.77 8.31 7.89
CA PRO A 107 7.88 9.43 8.20
C PRO A 107 7.98 9.85 9.66
N THR A 108 7.64 11.12 9.93
CA THR A 108 7.67 11.67 11.28
C THR A 108 6.70 10.95 12.22
N TYR A 109 5.64 10.36 11.69
CA TYR A 109 4.63 9.64 12.46
C TYR A 109 4.79 8.11 12.36
N TRP A 110 6.04 7.64 12.20
CA TRP A 110 6.30 6.21 12.03
C TRP A 110 5.60 5.32 13.05
N PRO A 111 5.65 5.63 14.37
CA PRO A 111 4.94 4.81 15.34
C PRO A 111 3.42 4.79 15.12
N GLN A 112 2.83 5.93 14.78
CA GLN A 112 1.39 6.02 14.55
C GLN A 112 0.99 5.28 13.26
N LEU A 113 1.86 5.30 12.24
CA LEU A 113 1.62 4.52 11.02
C LEU A 113 1.55 3.03 11.33
N LEU A 114 2.55 2.52 12.05
CA LEU A 114 2.57 1.11 12.45
C LEU A 114 1.38 0.75 13.30
N GLY A 115 1.04 1.61 14.26
CA GLY A 115 -0.11 1.39 15.15
C GLY A 115 -1.43 1.42 14.40
N THR A 116 -1.56 2.28 13.39
CA THR A 116 -2.79 2.36 12.59
C THR A 116 -2.99 1.09 11.76
N VAL A 117 -1.93 0.62 11.10
CA VAL A 117 -2.02 -0.62 10.32
C VAL A 117 -2.36 -1.80 11.22
N ASP A 118 -1.68 -1.89 12.38
CA ASP A 118 -1.93 -2.96 13.34
C ASP A 118 -3.37 -2.92 13.87
N ALA A 119 -3.87 -1.72 14.21
CA ALA A 119 -5.23 -1.55 14.71
C ALA A 119 -6.27 -1.97 13.67
N LEU A 120 -6.08 -1.61 12.40
CA LEU A 120 -7.00 -2.01 11.33
C LEU A 120 -6.97 -3.52 11.12
N ASN A 121 -5.79 -4.13 11.16
CA ASN A 121 -5.68 -5.58 11.02
C ASN A 121 -6.37 -6.34 12.16
N LYS A 122 -6.38 -5.75 13.36
CA LYS A 122 -6.98 -6.36 14.55
C LYS A 122 -8.36 -5.83 14.89
N GLN A 123 -8.89 -4.93 14.07
CA GLN A 123 -10.19 -4.29 14.26
C GLN A 123 -10.28 -3.59 15.63
N ARG A 124 -9.23 -2.82 15.95
CA ARG A 124 -9.13 -2.05 17.20
C ARG A 124 -9.24 -0.57 16.92
N THR A 125 -9.40 0.21 18.01
CA THR A 125 -9.39 1.66 17.93
C THR A 125 -8.03 2.15 17.46
N LEU A 126 -8.04 3.13 16.55
CA LEU A 126 -6.81 3.70 16.01
C LEU A 126 -6.06 4.48 17.08
N PRO A 127 -4.71 4.51 17.02
CA PRO A 127 -3.94 5.36 17.91
C PRO A 127 -4.27 6.83 17.68
N LEU A 128 -4.08 7.64 18.70
CA LEU A 128 -4.25 9.08 18.59
C LEU A 128 -3.10 9.70 17.80
N CYS A 129 -3.45 10.69 17.00
CA CYS A 129 -2.47 11.47 16.27
C CYS A 129 -1.91 12.65 17.08
#